data_319bdaf69a9edef2a0d24ce0e2731b6a
#
_entry.id   319bdaf69a9edef2a0d24ce0e2731b6a
#
_cell.length_a   1.000
_cell.length_b   1.000
_cell.length_c   1.000
_cell.angle_alpha   90.00
_cell.angle_beta   90.00
_cell.angle_gamma   90.00
#
_symmetry.space_group_name_H-M   'P 1'
#
loop_
_entity.id
_entity.type
_entity.pdbx_description
1 polymer ?
#
loop_
_entity_poly.entity_id
_entity_poly.type
_entity_poly.pdbx_seq_one_letter_code
_entity_poly.pdbx_strand_id
1 'polypeptide(L)'
;MGKAFFIRQAGRLEDQKGTRAEGDFFSLIGEEEAKSQVEYLLHQSPRRYGISRTRWRLQDVGKALKWLEGCSEPGIYKVLKRLGFSRKRAMNFIHSPDPAYHRKWKAILQAFLDAVNHPDEVVIVFLDEFSYYRQPTLACAYHATGKTLPYAFQAVRSNTRTRLIAVLNGLTGKVTYLQRSKIGVLALQDFYQQLQRAYPHAKTIYVVQDNWPVHKLPEVMQSMQDNHLTPLFLPTYASWLNPIEKLWRWLKQDILHLHTFAIDLETLRTQVQDFLNRFASGSDPLLRYVGLLD
;
A
#
# COMPACT_ATOMS: atom_id res chain seq x y z
N MET A 1 35.30 -9.01 13.56
CA MET A 1 35.48 -10.43 14.03
C MET A 1 34.24 -11.32 13.82
N GLY A 2 33.06 -10.81 13.44
CA GLY A 2 31.83 -11.60 13.33
C GLY A 2 31.65 -12.45 12.06
N LYS A 3 32.12 -12.00 10.90
CA LYS A 3 31.90 -12.72 9.62
C LYS A 3 32.70 -14.01 9.50
N ALA A 4 33.96 -14.05 10.01
CA ALA A 4 34.81 -15.24 9.97
C ALA A 4 34.32 -16.38 10.88
N PHE A 5 33.62 -16.04 11.97
CA PHE A 5 33.04 -17.01 12.89
C PHE A 5 31.84 -17.74 12.29
N PHE A 6 30.95 -16.98 11.61
CA PHE A 6 29.75 -17.55 10.96
C PHE A 6 30.10 -18.39 9.73
N ILE A 7 31.13 -18.00 8.95
CA ILE A 7 31.60 -18.78 7.79
C ILE A 7 32.28 -20.08 8.26
N ARG A 8 33.03 -20.07 9.37
CA ARG A 8 33.58 -21.28 9.97
C ARG A 8 32.54 -22.23 10.58
N GLN A 9 31.45 -21.70 11.13
CA GLN A 9 30.32 -22.53 11.60
C GLN A 9 29.49 -23.10 10.44
N ALA A 10 29.30 -22.37 9.35
CA ALA A 10 28.67 -22.89 8.15
C ALA A 10 29.48 -24.02 7.49
N GLY A 11 30.82 -23.88 7.41
CA GLY A 11 31.71 -24.93 6.90
C GLY A 11 31.77 -26.18 7.79
N ARG A 12 31.66 -26.04 9.14
CA ARG A 12 31.58 -27.19 10.05
C ARG A 12 30.26 -27.94 10.01
N LEU A 13 29.17 -27.28 9.58
CA LEU A 13 27.88 -27.94 9.35
C LEU A 13 27.82 -28.66 8.00
N GLU A 14 28.72 -28.33 7.06
CA GLU A 14 28.85 -29.05 5.80
C GLU A 14 29.61 -30.38 5.95
N ASP A 15 30.53 -30.48 6.88
CA ASP A 15 31.33 -31.69 7.10
C ASP A 15 30.64 -32.80 7.94
N GLN A 16 29.43 -32.55 8.48
CA GLN A 16 28.60 -33.55 9.17
C GLN A 16 27.40 -34.02 8.34
N LYS A 17 27.45 -33.85 7.03
CA LYS A 17 26.47 -34.49 6.15
C LYS A 17 26.82 -35.97 6.02
N GLY A 18 26.21 -36.81 6.86
CA GLY A 18 25.95 -38.17 6.47
C GLY A 18 25.23 -38.14 5.12
N THR A 19 25.90 -38.67 4.11
CA THR A 19 25.43 -38.85 2.75
C THR A 19 24.17 -39.71 2.73
N ARG A 20 22.98 -39.11 2.89
CA ARG A 20 21.78 -39.62 2.25
C ARG A 20 21.69 -38.91 0.91
N ALA A 21 21.83 -39.69 -0.15
CA ALA A 21 21.80 -39.23 -1.53
C ALA A 21 20.60 -38.31 -1.78
N GLU A 22 20.86 -37.15 -2.38
CA GLU A 22 19.80 -36.19 -2.78
C GLU A 22 18.79 -36.74 -3.81
N GLY A 23 19.04 -37.98 -4.31
CA GLY A 23 18.19 -38.69 -5.28
C GLY A 23 16.97 -39.45 -4.70
N ASP A 24 17.01 -39.77 -3.40
CA ASP A 24 16.06 -40.75 -2.82
C ASP A 24 14.64 -40.19 -2.50
N PHE A 25 14.45 -38.88 -2.41
CA PHE A 25 13.16 -38.35 -2.04
C PHE A 25 12.09 -38.54 -3.09
N PHE A 26 12.45 -38.58 -4.36
CA PHE A 26 11.51 -38.75 -5.47
C PHE A 26 11.54 -40.16 -6.09
N SER A 27 12.28 -41.07 -5.49
CA SER A 27 12.30 -42.49 -5.91
C SER A 27 10.97 -43.20 -5.62
N LEU A 28 10.23 -42.73 -4.59
CA LEU A 28 8.93 -43.28 -4.19
C LEU A 28 7.74 -42.54 -4.84
N ILE A 29 7.96 -41.34 -5.37
CA ILE A 29 6.95 -40.49 -5.99
C ILE A 29 7.63 -39.60 -7.03
N GLY A 30 7.11 -39.55 -8.25
CA GLY A 30 7.66 -38.67 -9.29
C GLY A 30 7.62 -37.20 -8.89
N GLU A 31 8.59 -36.39 -9.40
CA GLU A 31 8.70 -34.95 -9.02
C GLU A 31 7.44 -34.17 -9.33
N GLU A 32 6.79 -34.40 -10.46
CA GLU A 32 5.54 -33.75 -10.86
C GLU A 32 4.37 -34.15 -9.94
N GLU A 33 4.28 -35.40 -9.56
CA GLU A 33 3.25 -35.87 -8.62
C GLU A 33 3.51 -35.28 -7.22
N ALA A 34 4.74 -35.25 -6.75
CA ALA A 34 5.12 -34.61 -5.49
C ALA A 34 4.73 -33.14 -5.47
N LYS A 35 5.01 -32.41 -6.57
CA LYS A 35 4.66 -31.00 -6.73
C LYS A 35 3.15 -30.80 -6.67
N SER A 36 2.38 -31.61 -7.40
CA SER A 36 0.91 -31.55 -7.40
C SER A 36 0.33 -31.81 -6.01
N GLN A 37 0.85 -32.81 -5.28
CA GLN A 37 0.38 -33.11 -3.92
C GLN A 37 0.71 -31.98 -2.94
N VAL A 38 1.89 -31.36 -3.04
CA VAL A 38 2.26 -30.21 -2.22
C VAL A 38 1.37 -29.01 -2.53
N GLU A 39 1.15 -28.72 -3.80
CA GLU A 39 0.30 -27.61 -4.23
C GLU A 39 -1.12 -27.79 -3.70
N TYR A 40 -1.70 -28.96 -3.91
CA TYR A 40 -3.02 -29.28 -3.39
C TYR A 40 -3.09 -29.12 -1.87
N LEU A 41 -2.11 -29.67 -1.12
CA LEU A 41 -2.07 -29.59 0.32
C LEU A 41 -2.00 -28.12 0.81
N LEU A 42 -1.09 -27.32 0.24
CA LEU A 42 -0.87 -25.93 0.67
C LEU A 42 -2.09 -25.03 0.41
N HIS A 43 -2.95 -25.37 -0.56
CA HIS A 43 -4.22 -24.68 -0.81
C HIS A 43 -5.37 -25.14 0.11
N GLN A 44 -5.16 -26.22 0.89
CA GLN A 44 -6.16 -26.65 1.88
C GLN A 44 -5.89 -26.03 3.25
N SER A 45 -6.96 -25.90 4.05
CA SER A 45 -6.80 -25.51 5.45
C SER A 45 -6.16 -26.64 6.25
N PRO A 46 -5.12 -26.37 7.08
CA PRO A 46 -4.56 -27.38 7.99
C PRO A 46 -5.61 -28.06 8.88
N ARG A 47 -6.71 -27.38 9.18
CA ARG A 47 -7.82 -27.91 10.00
C ARG A 47 -8.49 -29.14 9.37
N ARG A 48 -8.49 -29.25 8.04
CA ARG A 48 -8.99 -30.44 7.35
C ARG A 48 -8.16 -31.71 7.63
N TYR A 49 -6.93 -31.51 8.10
CA TYR A 49 -6.00 -32.57 8.46
C TYR A 49 -5.84 -32.72 9.99
N GLY A 50 -6.82 -32.21 10.77
CA GLY A 50 -6.81 -32.30 12.23
C GLY A 50 -5.83 -31.36 12.92
N ILE A 51 -5.23 -30.40 12.19
CA ILE A 51 -4.24 -29.46 12.72
C ILE A 51 -4.93 -28.16 13.10
N SER A 52 -4.96 -27.82 14.39
CA SER A 52 -5.64 -26.62 14.91
C SER A 52 -4.87 -25.33 14.64
N ARG A 53 -4.67 -25.03 13.34
CA ARG A 53 -3.97 -23.82 12.85
C ARG A 53 -4.61 -23.29 11.56
N THR A 54 -4.30 -22.03 11.24
CA THR A 54 -4.76 -21.36 10.01
C THR A 54 -3.75 -21.39 8.87
N ARG A 55 -2.50 -21.78 9.16
CA ARG A 55 -1.41 -21.84 8.18
C ARG A 55 -0.52 -23.06 8.42
N TRP A 56 0.06 -23.57 7.35
CA TRP A 56 0.97 -24.69 7.38
C TRP A 56 2.32 -24.31 8.00
N ARG A 57 2.88 -25.20 8.82
CA ARG A 57 4.29 -25.22 9.22
C ARG A 57 4.98 -26.39 8.54
N LEU A 58 6.30 -26.38 8.43
CA LEU A 58 7.06 -27.44 7.78
C LEU A 58 6.75 -28.81 8.39
N GLN A 59 6.73 -28.91 9.71
CA GLN A 59 6.36 -30.15 10.42
C GLN A 59 4.95 -30.65 10.06
N ASP A 60 4.01 -29.75 9.88
CA ASP A 60 2.62 -30.09 9.55
C ASP A 60 2.53 -30.65 8.12
N VAL A 61 3.32 -30.09 7.19
CA VAL A 61 3.45 -30.59 5.80
C VAL A 61 4.04 -32.01 5.82
N GLY A 62 5.10 -32.23 6.62
CA GLY A 62 5.71 -33.54 6.77
C GLY A 62 4.77 -34.62 7.33
N LYS A 63 3.87 -34.22 8.25
CA LYS A 63 2.83 -35.13 8.80
C LYS A 63 1.70 -35.44 7.82
N ALA A 64 1.35 -34.47 6.98
CA ALA A 64 0.24 -34.60 6.06
C ALA A 64 0.61 -35.37 4.77
N LEU A 65 1.88 -35.32 4.36
CA LEU A 65 2.40 -36.00 3.17
C LEU A 65 3.21 -37.22 3.60
N LYS A 66 2.68 -38.41 3.44
CA LYS A 66 3.30 -39.67 3.88
C LYS A 66 4.74 -39.87 3.38
N TRP A 67 5.06 -39.43 2.17
CA TRP A 67 6.40 -39.54 1.59
C TRP A 67 7.41 -38.54 2.21
N LEU A 68 6.96 -37.57 3.02
CA LEU A 68 7.79 -36.70 3.85
C LEU A 68 7.82 -37.11 5.32
N GLU A 69 7.13 -38.17 5.70
CA GLU A 69 7.11 -38.65 7.08
C GLU A 69 8.51 -38.99 7.58
N GLY A 70 8.85 -38.57 8.78
CA GLY A 70 10.17 -38.73 9.35
C GLY A 70 11.24 -37.77 8.85
N CYS A 71 10.94 -36.88 7.90
CA CYS A 71 11.87 -35.85 7.46
C CYS A 71 12.00 -34.74 8.47
N SER A 72 13.23 -34.26 8.65
CA SER A 72 13.50 -33.06 9.46
C SER A 72 12.95 -31.79 8.78
N GLU A 73 12.64 -30.73 9.57
CA GLU A 73 12.19 -29.45 9.00
C GLU A 73 13.13 -28.89 7.91
N PRO A 74 14.48 -28.89 8.10
CA PRO A 74 15.39 -28.48 7.04
C PRO A 74 15.30 -29.35 5.78
N GLY A 75 15.03 -30.65 5.93
CA GLY A 75 14.81 -31.57 4.81
C GLY A 75 13.55 -31.21 4.04
N ILE A 76 12.42 -31.05 4.75
CA ILE A 76 11.14 -30.61 4.15
C ILE A 76 11.30 -29.28 3.44
N TYR A 77 12.00 -28.31 4.05
CA TYR A 77 12.27 -27.01 3.43
C TYR A 77 13.02 -27.14 2.10
N LYS A 78 14.06 -27.98 2.06
CA LYS A 78 14.84 -28.21 0.83
C LYS A 78 13.99 -28.84 -0.26
N VAL A 79 13.17 -29.82 0.08
CA VAL A 79 12.24 -30.47 -0.86
C VAL A 79 11.24 -29.44 -1.40
N LEU A 80 10.59 -28.67 -0.54
CA LEU A 80 9.66 -27.61 -0.99
C LEU A 80 10.35 -26.60 -1.92
N LYS A 81 11.57 -26.17 -1.57
CA LYS A 81 12.35 -25.25 -2.39
C LYS A 81 12.68 -25.84 -3.76
N ARG A 82 13.07 -27.11 -3.82
CA ARG A 82 13.32 -27.84 -5.09
C ARG A 82 12.06 -27.93 -5.95
N LEU A 83 10.92 -28.20 -5.36
CA LEU A 83 9.61 -28.22 -6.05
C LEU A 83 9.08 -26.83 -6.42
N GLY A 84 9.85 -25.74 -6.18
CA GLY A 84 9.48 -24.38 -6.55
C GLY A 84 8.62 -23.63 -5.52
N PHE A 85 8.43 -24.19 -4.32
CA PHE A 85 7.66 -23.52 -3.25
C PHE A 85 8.57 -22.71 -2.32
N SER A 86 8.14 -21.50 -1.99
CA SER A 86 8.83 -20.63 -1.04
C SER A 86 7.87 -19.99 -0.07
N ARG A 87 8.37 -19.67 1.12
CA ARG A 87 7.58 -18.90 2.10
C ARG A 87 7.43 -17.46 1.64
N LYS A 88 6.21 -17.04 1.34
CA LYS A 88 5.88 -15.67 0.92
C LYS A 88 5.01 -14.99 1.97
N ARG A 89 5.16 -13.66 2.09
CA ARG A 89 4.22 -12.85 2.86
C ARG A 89 2.92 -12.74 2.06
N ALA A 90 1.80 -13.08 2.69
CA ALA A 90 0.49 -12.88 2.07
C ALA A 90 0.24 -11.40 1.82
N MET A 91 -0.35 -11.08 0.69
CA MET A 91 -0.90 -9.76 0.39
C MET A 91 -2.40 -9.77 0.68
N ASN A 92 -2.92 -8.63 1.12
CA ASN A 92 -4.35 -8.47 1.24
C ASN A 92 -4.96 -8.52 -0.17
N PHE A 93 -5.84 -9.49 -0.39
CA PHE A 93 -6.68 -9.53 -1.57
C PHE A 93 -8.03 -8.90 -1.21
N ILE A 94 -8.28 -7.71 -1.76
CA ILE A 94 -9.55 -7.01 -1.60
C ILE A 94 -10.26 -7.05 -2.94
N HIS A 95 -11.46 -7.60 -2.94
CA HIS A 95 -12.36 -7.56 -4.10
C HIS A 95 -13.42 -6.49 -3.84
N SER A 96 -13.66 -5.62 -4.81
CA SER A 96 -14.75 -4.67 -4.71
C SER A 96 -16.09 -5.38 -4.91
N PRO A 97 -16.99 -5.32 -3.92
CA PRO A 97 -18.34 -5.91 -4.06
C PRO A 97 -19.31 -5.00 -4.83
N ASP A 98 -18.83 -3.87 -5.39
CA ASP A 98 -19.67 -2.88 -6.06
C ASP A 98 -20.28 -3.46 -7.34
N PRO A 99 -21.61 -3.63 -7.45
CA PRO A 99 -22.25 -4.15 -8.65
C PRO A 99 -22.07 -3.22 -9.87
N ALA A 100 -21.78 -1.94 -9.61
CA ALA A 100 -21.52 -0.93 -10.65
C ALA A 100 -20.02 -0.74 -10.94
N TYR A 101 -19.14 -1.67 -10.50
CA TYR A 101 -17.69 -1.53 -10.63
C TYR A 101 -17.26 -1.17 -12.05
N HIS A 102 -17.64 -1.98 -13.03
CA HIS A 102 -17.25 -1.77 -14.43
C HIS A 102 -17.80 -0.46 -15.02
N ARG A 103 -19.03 -0.08 -14.66
CA ARG A 103 -19.64 1.18 -15.09
C ARG A 103 -18.88 2.39 -14.54
N LYS A 104 -18.57 2.39 -13.24
CA LYS A 104 -17.82 3.47 -12.59
C LYS A 104 -16.40 3.57 -13.12
N TRP A 105 -15.71 2.42 -13.26
CA TRP A 105 -14.39 2.36 -13.85
C TRP A 105 -14.38 2.92 -15.28
N LYS A 106 -15.33 2.52 -16.12
CA LYS A 106 -15.46 3.02 -17.49
C LYS A 106 -15.69 4.52 -17.53
N ALA A 107 -16.50 5.06 -16.62
CA ALA A 107 -16.74 6.51 -16.50
C ALA A 107 -15.47 7.29 -16.15
N ILE A 108 -14.66 6.78 -15.22
CA ILE A 108 -13.37 7.38 -14.85
C ILE A 108 -12.39 7.31 -16.03
N LEU A 109 -12.31 6.18 -16.72
CA LEU A 109 -11.45 6.04 -17.91
C LEU A 109 -11.87 7.01 -19.01
N GLN A 110 -13.18 7.15 -19.26
CA GLN A 110 -13.70 8.09 -20.26
C GLN A 110 -13.35 9.54 -19.91
N ALA A 111 -13.51 9.94 -18.64
CA ALA A 111 -13.11 11.27 -18.17
C ALA A 111 -11.61 11.51 -18.30
N PHE A 112 -10.80 10.47 -18.10
CA PHE A 112 -9.35 10.56 -18.30
C PHE A 112 -9.00 10.77 -19.76
N LEU A 113 -9.63 10.02 -20.68
CA LEU A 113 -9.47 10.18 -22.12
C LEU A 113 -9.95 11.55 -22.61
N ASP A 114 -11.05 12.05 -22.04
CA ASP A 114 -11.58 13.38 -22.33
C ASP A 114 -10.55 14.47 -21.94
N ALA A 115 -9.96 14.37 -20.75
CA ALA A 115 -8.92 15.29 -20.31
C ALA A 115 -7.63 15.21 -21.17
N VAL A 116 -7.27 14.02 -21.65
CA VAL A 116 -6.12 13.85 -22.57
C VAL A 116 -6.41 14.51 -23.92
N ASN A 117 -7.63 14.40 -24.44
CA ASN A 117 -8.01 14.94 -25.73
C ASN A 117 -8.27 16.45 -25.71
N HIS A 118 -8.65 17.00 -24.56
CA HIS A 118 -8.99 18.43 -24.39
C HIS A 118 -8.27 19.04 -23.17
N PRO A 119 -6.91 19.02 -23.12
CA PRO A 119 -6.13 19.34 -21.91
C PRO A 119 -6.31 20.80 -21.44
N ASP A 120 -6.69 21.71 -22.30
CA ASP A 120 -6.89 23.12 -21.99
C ASP A 120 -8.27 23.40 -21.36
N GLU A 121 -9.25 22.53 -21.58
CA GLU A 121 -10.64 22.72 -21.17
C GLU A 121 -11.12 21.73 -20.13
N VAL A 122 -10.51 20.55 -20.08
CA VAL A 122 -10.94 19.44 -19.22
C VAL A 122 -9.81 19.03 -18.31
N VAL A 123 -10.12 18.98 -17.03
CA VAL A 123 -9.17 18.56 -15.99
C VAL A 123 -9.71 17.33 -15.29
N ILE A 124 -8.87 16.36 -15.03
CA ILE A 124 -9.20 15.22 -14.16
C ILE A 124 -8.30 15.24 -12.94
N VAL A 125 -8.91 15.21 -11.75
CA VAL A 125 -8.22 15.18 -10.47
C VAL A 125 -8.71 14.01 -9.63
N PHE A 126 -7.79 13.47 -8.81
CA PHE A 126 -8.05 12.41 -7.86
C PHE A 126 -8.03 12.99 -6.45
N LEU A 127 -9.17 13.00 -5.79
CA LEU A 127 -9.37 13.58 -4.45
C LEU A 127 -9.29 12.48 -3.38
N ASP A 128 -8.68 12.82 -2.25
CA ASP A 128 -8.71 12.01 -1.03
C ASP A 128 -8.42 12.85 0.21
N GLU A 129 -8.87 12.36 1.38
CA GLU A 129 -8.58 12.92 2.68
C GLU A 129 -7.54 12.09 3.41
N PHE A 130 -6.56 12.77 3.96
CA PHE A 130 -5.50 12.15 4.73
C PHE A 130 -5.43 12.75 6.14
N SER A 131 -5.15 11.91 7.13
CA SER A 131 -4.93 12.35 8.51
C SER A 131 -3.55 11.94 8.98
N TYR A 132 -2.86 12.86 9.61
CA TYR A 132 -1.62 12.57 10.30
C TYR A 132 -1.64 13.11 11.74
N TYR A 133 -0.73 12.63 12.53
CA TYR A 133 -0.73 12.86 13.96
C TYR A 133 0.60 13.50 14.40
N ARG A 134 0.56 14.19 15.55
CA ARG A 134 1.72 14.79 16.20
C ARG A 134 2.84 13.78 16.44
N GLN A 135 2.48 12.59 16.91
CA GLN A 135 3.46 11.56 17.25
C GLN A 135 3.99 10.88 15.98
N PRO A 136 5.30 10.57 15.91
CA PRO A 136 5.89 9.89 14.77
C PRO A 136 5.29 8.48 14.61
N THR A 137 5.15 8.04 13.38
CA THR A 137 4.82 6.65 13.08
C THR A 137 6.08 5.80 13.08
N LEU A 138 5.95 4.54 13.52
CA LEU A 138 7.07 3.60 13.56
C LEU A 138 7.42 3.12 12.16
N ALA A 139 8.71 3.05 11.87
CA ALA A 139 9.25 2.51 10.63
C ALA A 139 10.59 1.81 10.88
N CYS A 140 11.07 1.05 9.90
CA CYS A 140 12.41 0.49 9.94
C CYS A 140 13.44 1.58 9.63
N ALA A 141 14.53 1.61 10.40
CA ALA A 141 15.69 2.45 10.14
C ALA A 141 16.99 1.64 10.30
N TYR A 142 18.06 2.10 9.68
CA TYR A 142 19.37 1.51 9.88
C TYR A 142 19.87 1.82 11.29
N HIS A 143 20.35 0.80 11.97
CA HIS A 143 20.94 0.90 13.29
C HIS A 143 22.09 -0.12 13.43
N ALA A 144 22.96 0.07 14.41
CA ALA A 144 24.03 -0.89 14.68
C ALA A 144 23.45 -2.28 14.98
N THR A 145 24.14 -3.32 14.49
CA THR A 145 23.74 -4.70 14.79
C THR A 145 23.82 -4.98 16.28
N GLY A 146 22.79 -5.60 16.84
CA GLY A 146 22.72 -5.90 18.26
C GLY A 146 21.29 -5.82 18.80
N LYS A 147 21.19 -5.61 20.13
CA LYS A 147 19.89 -5.56 20.83
C LYS A 147 19.25 -4.17 20.85
N THR A 148 20.01 -3.13 20.55
CA THR A 148 19.51 -1.73 20.53
C THR A 148 18.66 -1.49 19.28
N LEU A 149 17.58 -0.74 19.45
CA LEU A 149 16.64 -0.40 18.37
C LEU A 149 16.65 1.12 18.15
N PRO A 150 16.37 1.58 16.93
CA PRO A 150 16.14 3.01 16.70
C PRO A 150 14.90 3.48 17.46
N TYR A 151 14.93 4.70 17.99
CA TYR A 151 13.85 5.26 18.77
C TYR A 151 13.01 6.23 17.93
N ALA A 152 11.68 6.13 18.07
CA ALA A 152 10.75 7.18 17.65
C ALA A 152 10.47 8.08 18.87
N PHE A 153 10.94 9.33 18.84
CA PHE A 153 10.79 10.27 19.94
C PHE A 153 9.36 10.81 20.00
N GLN A 154 8.65 10.48 21.07
CA GLN A 154 7.31 10.98 21.31
C GLN A 154 7.31 12.18 22.25
N ALA A 155 6.44 13.16 21.98
CA ALA A 155 6.20 14.25 22.93
C ALA A 155 5.28 13.79 24.06
N VAL A 156 5.54 14.32 25.27
CA VAL A 156 4.64 14.17 26.44
C VAL A 156 3.44 15.11 26.25
N ARG A 157 2.69 14.94 25.19
CA ARG A 157 1.50 15.73 24.81
C ARG A 157 0.48 14.85 24.12
N SER A 158 -0.78 15.32 24.07
CA SER A 158 -1.84 14.63 23.34
C SER A 158 -1.46 14.42 21.86
N ASN A 159 -1.79 13.26 21.31
CA ASN A 159 -1.53 12.95 19.89
C ASN A 159 -2.52 13.70 18.98
N THR A 160 -2.33 15.01 18.86
CA THR A 160 -3.17 15.89 18.06
C THR A 160 -3.17 15.47 16.60
N ARG A 161 -4.35 15.38 16.00
CA ARG A 161 -4.57 15.04 14.60
C ARG A 161 -4.66 16.30 13.75
N THR A 162 -3.99 16.30 12.62
CA THR A 162 -4.17 17.25 11.51
C THR A 162 -4.73 16.51 10.30
N ARG A 163 -5.61 17.16 9.55
CA ARG A 163 -6.22 16.60 8.35
C ARG A 163 -5.83 17.38 7.11
N LEU A 164 -5.68 16.66 6.03
CA LEU A 164 -5.47 17.16 4.69
C LEU A 164 -6.66 16.74 3.83
N ILE A 165 -7.10 17.62 2.95
CA ILE A 165 -7.83 17.27 1.75
C ILE A 165 -6.96 17.70 0.59
N ALA A 166 -6.77 16.83 -0.40
CA ALA A 166 -5.97 17.16 -1.55
C ALA A 166 -6.49 16.51 -2.82
N VAL A 167 -6.13 17.10 -3.94
CA VAL A 167 -6.29 16.51 -5.27
C VAL A 167 -4.94 16.38 -5.95
N LEU A 168 -4.81 15.29 -6.71
CA LEU A 168 -3.73 15.05 -7.66
C LEU A 168 -4.28 15.17 -9.07
N ASN A 169 -3.77 16.09 -9.86
CA ASN A 169 -4.09 16.17 -11.29
C ASN A 169 -3.49 14.96 -12.03
N GLY A 170 -4.36 14.22 -12.73
CA GLY A 170 -3.98 12.96 -13.37
C GLY A 170 -3.03 13.10 -14.57
N LEU A 171 -2.94 14.28 -15.16
CA LEU A 171 -2.11 14.53 -16.36
C LEU A 171 -0.82 15.29 -16.04
N THR A 172 -0.87 16.23 -15.09
CA THR A 172 0.27 17.12 -14.81
C THR A 172 1.03 16.77 -13.53
N GLY A 173 0.44 15.93 -12.65
CA GLY A 173 1.00 15.68 -11.33
C GLY A 173 0.93 16.89 -10.38
N LYS A 174 0.16 17.94 -10.74
CA LYS A 174 -0.09 19.09 -9.86
C LYS A 174 -0.90 18.66 -8.65
N VAL A 175 -0.46 19.07 -7.46
CA VAL A 175 -1.18 18.83 -6.20
C VAL A 175 -1.75 20.15 -5.69
N THR A 176 -3.06 20.14 -5.41
CA THR A 176 -3.74 21.23 -4.70
C THR A 176 -4.27 20.66 -3.39
N TYR A 177 -4.06 21.36 -2.28
CA TYR A 177 -4.43 20.83 -0.97
C TYR A 177 -4.91 21.91 0.00
N LEU A 178 -5.64 21.47 1.02
CA LEU A 178 -6.06 22.28 2.15
C LEU A 178 -5.76 21.53 3.45
N GLN A 179 -5.09 22.20 4.40
CA GLN A 179 -4.76 21.64 5.71
C GLN A 179 -5.62 22.27 6.80
N ARG A 180 -6.30 21.43 7.61
CA ARG A 180 -7.21 21.85 8.67
C ARG A 180 -7.13 20.89 9.88
N SER A 181 -7.65 21.32 11.02
CA SER A 181 -7.87 20.45 12.20
C SER A 181 -9.08 19.53 12.00
N LYS A 182 -10.07 19.99 11.26
CA LYS A 182 -11.29 19.23 10.90
C LYS A 182 -11.60 19.44 9.42
N ILE A 183 -12.09 18.40 8.76
CA ILE A 183 -12.68 18.44 7.43
C ILE A 183 -14.15 18.05 7.57
N GLY A 184 -15.01 18.88 7.07
CA GLY A 184 -16.46 18.73 7.01
C GLY A 184 -16.98 19.55 5.85
N VAL A 185 -18.27 19.77 5.77
CA VAL A 185 -18.95 20.45 4.64
C VAL A 185 -18.28 21.78 4.28
N LEU A 186 -18.09 22.68 5.26
CA LEU A 186 -17.47 23.99 5.01
C LEU A 186 -16.06 23.90 4.45
N ALA A 187 -15.24 22.99 4.97
CA ALA A 187 -13.89 22.81 4.48
C ALA A 187 -13.85 22.24 3.05
N LEU A 188 -14.83 21.38 2.70
CA LEU A 188 -14.99 20.87 1.34
C LEU A 188 -15.41 22.00 0.39
N GLN A 189 -16.38 22.84 0.79
CA GLN A 189 -16.82 23.98 0.00
C GLN A 189 -15.66 24.97 -0.25
N ASP A 190 -14.91 25.35 0.79
CA ASP A 190 -13.70 26.16 0.66
C ASP A 190 -12.71 25.55 -0.33
N PHE A 191 -12.50 24.24 -0.22
CA PHE A 191 -11.56 23.51 -1.07
C PHE A 191 -12.02 23.45 -2.53
N TYR A 192 -13.30 23.27 -2.80
CA TYR A 192 -13.85 23.29 -4.16
C TYR A 192 -13.70 24.66 -4.85
N GLN A 193 -13.88 25.74 -4.11
CA GLN A 193 -13.58 27.08 -4.61
C GLN A 193 -12.09 27.27 -4.91
N GLN A 194 -11.22 26.76 -4.02
CA GLN A 194 -9.78 26.78 -4.25
C GLN A 194 -9.39 25.96 -5.49
N LEU A 195 -10.05 24.81 -5.70
CA LEU A 195 -9.80 23.96 -6.85
C LEU A 195 -10.20 24.64 -8.16
N GLN A 196 -11.37 25.27 -8.21
CA GLN A 196 -11.82 26.06 -9.37
C GLN A 196 -10.81 27.16 -9.71
N ARG A 197 -10.33 27.90 -8.68
CA ARG A 197 -9.31 28.96 -8.87
C ARG A 197 -7.97 28.42 -9.36
N ALA A 198 -7.63 27.17 -9.01
CA ALA A 198 -6.39 26.52 -9.47
C ALA A 198 -6.43 26.15 -10.97
N TYR A 199 -7.63 26.09 -11.57
CA TYR A 199 -7.89 25.76 -12.98
C TYR A 199 -8.91 26.73 -13.62
N PRO A 200 -8.58 28.03 -13.76
CA PRO A 200 -9.53 29.06 -14.14
C PRO A 200 -10.04 28.92 -15.58
N HIS A 201 -9.32 28.21 -16.44
CA HIS A 201 -9.68 28.01 -17.85
C HIS A 201 -10.43 26.69 -18.10
N ALA A 202 -10.51 25.82 -17.09
CA ALA A 202 -11.20 24.54 -17.23
C ALA A 202 -12.72 24.76 -17.33
N LYS A 203 -13.32 24.23 -18.39
CA LYS A 203 -14.79 24.16 -18.54
C LYS A 203 -15.39 23.05 -17.69
N THR A 204 -14.63 21.98 -17.49
CA THR A 204 -15.02 20.82 -16.68
C THR A 204 -13.86 20.32 -15.86
N ILE A 205 -14.08 20.14 -14.58
CA ILE A 205 -13.11 19.49 -13.68
C ILE A 205 -13.76 18.21 -13.16
N TYR A 206 -13.32 17.06 -13.66
CA TYR A 206 -13.71 15.75 -13.12
C TYR A 206 -12.99 15.50 -11.81
N VAL A 207 -13.75 15.22 -10.74
CA VAL A 207 -13.21 14.92 -9.41
C VAL A 207 -13.50 13.47 -9.09
N VAL A 208 -12.46 12.63 -9.21
CA VAL A 208 -12.53 11.22 -8.81
C VAL A 208 -12.33 11.13 -7.31
N GLN A 209 -13.32 10.60 -6.59
CA GLN A 209 -13.34 10.56 -5.13
C GLN A 209 -13.97 9.27 -4.60
N ASP A 210 -13.77 8.98 -3.32
CA ASP A 210 -14.37 7.84 -2.67
C ASP A 210 -15.86 8.02 -2.36
N ASN A 211 -16.46 7.00 -1.73
CA ASN A 211 -17.88 7.02 -1.37
C ASN A 211 -18.13 7.55 0.06
N TRP A 212 -17.24 8.39 0.61
CA TRP A 212 -17.47 8.97 1.93
C TRP A 212 -18.84 9.69 1.96
N PRO A 213 -19.73 9.39 2.95
CA PRO A 213 -21.10 9.92 2.94
C PRO A 213 -21.20 11.44 2.85
N VAL A 214 -20.21 12.17 3.38
CA VAL A 214 -20.17 13.63 3.34
C VAL A 214 -20.08 14.16 1.91
N HIS A 215 -19.39 13.47 0.99
CA HIS A 215 -19.31 13.84 -0.42
C HIS A 215 -20.66 13.82 -1.15
N LYS A 216 -21.64 13.10 -0.59
CA LYS A 216 -22.98 12.93 -1.18
C LYS A 216 -24.04 13.84 -0.54
N LEU A 217 -23.67 14.67 0.42
CA LEU A 217 -24.58 15.62 1.02
C LEU A 217 -25.05 16.65 -0.03
N PRO A 218 -26.33 17.05 -0.03
CA PRO A 218 -26.87 17.98 -1.01
C PRO A 218 -26.08 19.29 -1.12
N GLU A 219 -25.69 19.87 0.01
CA GLU A 219 -24.90 21.11 0.06
C GLU A 219 -23.48 20.95 -0.49
N VAL A 220 -22.88 19.77 -0.38
CA VAL A 220 -21.57 19.45 -0.95
C VAL A 220 -21.69 19.27 -2.46
N MET A 221 -22.70 18.51 -2.91
CA MET A 221 -22.99 18.31 -4.33
C MET A 221 -23.35 19.61 -5.03
N GLN A 222 -24.15 20.48 -4.39
CA GLN A 222 -24.45 21.79 -4.92
C GLN A 222 -23.20 22.65 -5.07
N SER A 223 -22.34 22.69 -4.04
CA SER A 223 -21.05 23.40 -4.11
C SER A 223 -20.15 22.90 -5.23
N MET A 224 -20.15 21.59 -5.52
CA MET A 224 -19.42 21.07 -6.68
C MET A 224 -19.98 21.63 -8.00
N GLN A 225 -21.30 21.64 -8.17
CA GLN A 225 -21.93 22.19 -9.36
C GLN A 225 -21.64 23.69 -9.54
N ASP A 226 -21.75 24.47 -8.46
CA ASP A 226 -21.47 25.90 -8.47
C ASP A 226 -20.02 26.24 -8.86
N ASN A 227 -19.11 25.31 -8.64
CA ASN A 227 -17.69 25.43 -8.97
C ASN A 227 -17.27 24.66 -10.24
N HIS A 228 -18.22 24.25 -11.08
CA HIS A 228 -18.00 23.49 -12.32
C HIS A 228 -17.23 22.15 -12.12
N LEU A 229 -17.42 21.53 -10.96
CA LEU A 229 -16.83 20.23 -10.62
C LEU A 229 -17.83 19.12 -10.92
N THR A 230 -17.36 18.08 -11.61
CA THR A 230 -18.16 16.89 -11.92
C THR A 230 -17.65 15.71 -11.09
N PRO A 231 -18.41 15.23 -10.07
CA PRO A 231 -17.98 14.13 -9.23
C PRO A 231 -18.03 12.79 -9.95
N LEU A 232 -16.97 11.99 -9.81
CA LEU A 232 -16.89 10.61 -10.23
C LEU A 232 -16.56 9.74 -9.02
N PHE A 233 -17.52 8.93 -8.61
CA PHE A 233 -17.33 8.06 -7.44
C PHE A 233 -16.61 6.78 -7.78
N LEU A 234 -15.55 6.47 -7.03
CA LEU A 234 -14.86 5.19 -7.10
C LEU A 234 -15.81 4.02 -6.79
N PRO A 235 -15.56 2.83 -7.33
CA PRO A 235 -16.24 1.62 -6.85
C PRO A 235 -15.98 1.43 -5.34
N THR A 236 -16.96 0.91 -4.64
CA THR A 236 -16.86 0.67 -3.19
C THR A 236 -15.68 -0.26 -2.87
N TYR A 237 -14.89 0.08 -1.86
CA TYR A 237 -13.65 -0.62 -1.46
C TYR A 237 -12.59 -0.77 -2.57
N ALA A 238 -12.54 0.15 -3.54
CA ALA A 238 -11.55 0.13 -4.62
C ALA A 238 -10.54 1.29 -4.52
N SER A 239 -9.97 1.52 -3.33
CA SER A 239 -8.97 2.58 -3.09
C SER A 239 -7.71 2.44 -3.98
N TRP A 240 -7.39 1.23 -4.45
CA TRP A 240 -6.27 1.02 -5.39
C TRP A 240 -6.45 1.71 -6.75
N LEU A 241 -7.67 2.14 -7.08
CA LEU A 241 -7.97 2.95 -8.26
C LEU A 241 -7.71 4.44 -8.03
N ASN A 242 -7.39 4.85 -6.79
CA ASN A 242 -7.07 6.23 -6.46
C ASN A 242 -5.54 6.43 -6.37
N PRO A 243 -4.88 7.01 -7.38
CA PRO A 243 -3.44 7.15 -7.39
C PRO A 243 -2.89 8.06 -6.28
N ILE A 244 -3.68 8.98 -5.73
CA ILE A 244 -3.27 9.87 -4.63
C ILE A 244 -2.91 9.10 -3.34
N GLU A 245 -3.42 7.88 -3.17
CA GLU A 245 -3.03 7.00 -2.06
C GLU A 245 -1.51 6.71 -2.04
N LYS A 246 -0.87 6.68 -3.20
CA LYS A 246 0.57 6.53 -3.28
C LYS A 246 1.30 7.82 -2.86
N LEU A 247 0.74 9.00 -3.11
CA LEU A 247 1.27 10.26 -2.60
C LEU A 247 1.29 10.26 -1.06
N TRP A 248 0.23 9.76 -0.41
CA TRP A 248 0.21 9.60 1.05
C TRP A 248 1.24 8.62 1.56
N ARG A 249 1.52 7.57 0.80
CA ARG A 249 2.61 6.64 1.14
C ARG A 249 3.96 7.34 1.09
N TRP A 250 4.22 8.14 0.07
CA TRP A 250 5.45 8.90 -0.07
C TRP A 250 5.59 9.93 1.06
N LEU A 251 4.54 10.71 1.34
CA LEU A 251 4.51 11.65 2.47
C LEU A 251 4.83 10.95 3.80
N LYS A 252 4.25 9.77 4.05
CA LYS A 252 4.54 8.99 5.26
C LYS A 252 6.01 8.61 5.35
N GLN A 253 6.60 8.16 4.27
CA GLN A 253 7.98 7.69 4.21
C GLN A 253 8.97 8.82 4.45
N ASP A 254 8.76 9.98 3.83
CA ASP A 254 9.71 11.08 3.85
C ASP A 254 9.56 11.97 5.10
N ILE A 255 8.33 12.15 5.60
CA ILE A 255 8.04 13.18 6.59
C ILE A 255 7.50 12.61 7.91
N LEU A 256 6.62 11.58 7.87
CA LEU A 256 5.86 11.17 9.06
C LEU A 256 6.47 9.99 9.81
N HIS A 257 7.32 9.19 9.15
CA HIS A 257 8.03 8.10 9.81
C HIS A 257 9.20 8.63 10.63
N LEU A 258 9.26 8.22 11.91
CA LEU A 258 10.37 8.53 12.83
C LEU A 258 10.74 10.02 12.91
N HIS A 259 9.82 10.95 12.59
CA HIS A 259 10.09 12.37 12.64
C HIS A 259 10.37 12.85 14.07
N THR A 260 11.12 13.93 14.21
CA THR A 260 11.53 14.53 15.48
C THR A 260 10.69 15.73 15.92
N PHE A 261 9.65 16.08 15.14
CA PHE A 261 8.81 17.27 15.33
C PHE A 261 7.64 17.08 16.31
N ALA A 262 7.63 16.00 17.11
CA ALA A 262 6.53 15.72 18.02
C ALA A 262 6.29 16.83 19.07
N ILE A 263 7.31 17.57 19.46
CA ILE A 263 7.21 18.69 20.40
C ILE A 263 6.61 19.92 19.72
N ASP A 264 6.95 20.16 18.46
CA ASP A 264 6.52 21.32 17.67
C ASP A 264 5.62 20.90 16.48
N LEU A 265 4.30 20.93 16.72
CA LEU A 265 3.31 20.55 15.72
C LEU A 265 3.27 21.50 14.51
N GLU A 266 3.59 22.79 14.71
CA GLU A 266 3.58 23.76 13.61
C GLU A 266 4.73 23.50 12.65
N THR A 267 5.91 23.17 13.17
CA THR A 267 7.03 22.73 12.31
C THR A 267 6.66 21.46 11.54
N LEU A 268 6.00 20.47 12.18
CA LEU A 268 5.52 19.28 11.44
C LEU A 268 4.54 19.65 10.31
N ARG A 269 3.62 20.58 10.58
CA ARG A 269 2.66 21.07 9.57
C ARG A 269 3.35 21.74 8.40
N THR A 270 4.36 22.57 8.68
CA THR A 270 5.18 23.23 7.66
C THR A 270 5.93 22.21 6.82
N GLN A 271 6.56 21.18 7.42
CA GLN A 271 7.24 20.12 6.68
C GLN A 271 6.29 19.35 5.75
N VAL A 272 5.06 19.12 6.18
CA VAL A 272 4.02 18.50 5.33
C VAL A 272 3.62 19.43 4.18
N GLN A 273 3.47 20.74 4.44
CA GLN A 273 3.17 21.74 3.41
C GLN A 273 4.31 21.85 2.40
N ASP A 274 5.55 21.92 2.85
CA ASP A 274 6.74 22.00 1.99
C ASP A 274 6.85 20.76 1.10
N PHE A 275 6.55 19.58 1.65
CA PHE A 275 6.48 18.35 0.86
C PHE A 275 5.45 18.46 -0.27
N LEU A 276 4.22 18.89 0.02
CA LEU A 276 3.15 18.99 -0.97
C LEU A 276 3.38 20.13 -1.97
N ASN A 277 3.99 21.24 -1.53
CA ASN A 277 4.32 22.38 -2.37
C ASN A 277 5.34 22.06 -3.46
N ARG A 278 6.16 21.01 -3.29
CA ARG A 278 7.06 20.50 -4.35
C ARG A 278 6.30 20.13 -5.65
N PHE A 279 5.01 19.86 -5.53
CA PHE A 279 4.15 19.42 -6.64
C PHE A 279 3.14 20.50 -7.07
N ALA A 280 3.25 21.74 -6.58
CA ALA A 280 2.28 22.81 -6.87
C ALA A 280 2.20 23.21 -8.34
N SER A 281 3.28 23.06 -9.11
CA SER A 281 3.35 23.35 -10.54
C SER A 281 3.27 22.12 -11.45
N GLY A 282 3.06 20.94 -10.85
CA GLY A 282 3.09 19.67 -11.57
C GLY A 282 4.40 18.90 -11.38
N SER A 283 4.40 17.60 -11.67
CA SER A 283 5.56 16.74 -11.43
C SER A 283 5.47 15.41 -12.19
N ASP A 284 6.29 15.23 -13.22
CA ASP A 284 6.46 13.94 -13.89
C ASP A 284 7.00 12.85 -12.96
N PRO A 285 7.98 13.13 -12.07
CA PRO A 285 8.41 12.14 -11.09
C PRO A 285 7.27 11.65 -10.18
N LEU A 286 6.33 12.54 -9.81
CA LEU A 286 5.15 12.13 -9.06
C LEU A 286 4.23 11.27 -9.91
N LEU A 287 3.96 11.64 -11.16
CA LEU A 287 3.13 10.84 -12.07
C LEU A 287 3.70 9.42 -12.27
N ARG A 288 5.03 9.29 -12.44
CA ARG A 288 5.71 7.97 -12.51
C ARG A 288 5.56 7.21 -11.20
N TYR A 289 5.78 7.85 -10.07
CA TYR A 289 5.67 7.19 -8.76
C TYR A 289 4.25 6.66 -8.49
N VAL A 290 3.23 7.43 -8.86
CA VAL A 290 1.83 7.00 -8.68
C VAL A 290 1.34 6.05 -9.78
N GLY A 291 2.10 5.89 -10.89
CA GLY A 291 1.80 4.98 -11.99
C GLY A 291 0.80 5.54 -13.00
N LEU A 292 0.82 6.85 -13.22
CA LEU A 292 0.05 7.56 -14.26
C LEU A 292 0.93 7.94 -15.47
N LEU A 293 2.24 7.81 -15.36
CA LEU A 293 3.21 8.00 -16.41
C LEU A 293 4.24 6.86 -16.36
N ASP A 294 4.72 6.38 -17.49
CA ASP A 294 5.76 5.35 -17.63
C ASP A 294 7.17 5.88 -17.32
#